data_d962fcfda13cc3a2cae7bbc202b2d213
#
_entry.id   d962fcfda13cc3a2cae7bbc202b2d213
#
_cell.length_a   1.000
_cell.length_b   1.000
_cell.length_c   1.000
_cell.angle_alpha   90.00
_cell.angle_beta   90.00
_cell.angle_gamma   90.00
#
_symmetry.space_group_name_H-M   'P 1'
#
loop_
_entity.id
_entity.type
_entity.pdbx_description
1 polymer ?
#
loop_
_entity_poly.entity_id
_entity_poly.type
_entity_poly.pdbx_seq_one_letter_code
_entity_poly.pdbx_strand_id
1 'polypeptide(L)'
;TGSHNGLGIEVLTVDGALRVAAPIDDSPAERGGIKPGDTIVRIDGKPITSENANEASNMLRGKAGTEVTLGVVHEGASAPVEIKLTRQPIRVASVRARWIEPGYVYLRIAQFQEDTGGEVKRKLAKLRDKGQPGGTDPIRGLVLDLRSNPGGLLTSAVEVSDDFLDSGLIVTTKGRLKQS
;
A
#
# COMPACT_ATOMS: atom_id res chain seq x y z
N THR A 1 1.29 14.58 4.41
CA THR A 1 2.17 14.61 3.23
C THR A 1 3.50 13.94 3.56
N GLY A 2 3.55 12.64 3.58
CA GLY A 2 4.75 11.90 3.94
C GLY A 2 5.35 11.20 2.73
N SER A 3 6.00 11.91 1.82
CA SER A 3 6.93 11.24 0.91
C SER A 3 8.26 11.08 1.65
N HIS A 4 8.73 9.86 1.80
CA HIS A 4 10.07 9.56 2.28
C HIS A 4 10.79 8.74 1.21
N ASN A 5 12.11 8.86 1.17
CA ASN A 5 12.92 8.06 0.29
C ASN A 5 13.24 6.73 0.95
N GLY A 6 13.03 5.63 0.25
CA GLY A 6 13.29 4.31 0.77
C GLY A 6 12.90 3.20 -0.19
N LEU A 7 12.65 2.03 0.35
CA LEU A 7 12.30 0.82 -0.39
C LEU A 7 10.79 0.54 -0.43
N GLY A 8 10.02 1.21 0.43
CA GLY A 8 8.59 0.96 0.56
C GLY A 8 8.27 -0.35 1.29
N ILE A 9 8.92 -0.57 2.42
CA ILE A 9 8.67 -1.74 3.28
C ILE A 9 8.19 -1.26 4.64
N GLU A 10 7.04 -1.76 5.07
CA GLU A 10 6.60 -1.66 6.45
C GLU A 10 7.14 -2.85 7.23
N VAL A 11 7.98 -2.60 8.23
CA VAL A 11 8.61 -3.64 9.05
C VAL A 11 8.22 -3.52 10.51
N LEU A 12 8.19 -4.68 11.17
CA LEU A 12 8.04 -4.83 12.61
C LEU A 12 9.29 -5.52 13.14
N THR A 13 9.82 -5.04 14.26
CA THR A 13 10.86 -5.75 14.98
C THR A 13 10.22 -6.82 15.86
N VAL A 14 10.47 -8.08 15.54
CA VAL A 14 9.95 -9.24 16.26
C VAL A 14 11.12 -10.17 16.56
N ASP A 15 11.34 -10.47 17.84
CA ASP A 15 12.40 -11.39 18.32
C ASP A 15 13.79 -11.06 17.74
N GLY A 16 14.11 -9.77 17.61
CA GLY A 16 15.38 -9.30 17.06
C GLY A 16 15.57 -9.46 15.56
N ALA A 17 14.51 -9.74 14.83
CA ALA A 17 14.49 -9.75 13.37
C ALA A 17 13.53 -8.68 12.82
N LEU A 18 13.72 -8.27 11.57
CA LEU A 18 12.81 -7.39 10.86
C LEU A 18 11.81 -8.23 10.06
N ARG A 19 10.57 -8.27 10.52
CA ARG A 19 9.48 -8.93 9.81
C ARG A 19 8.73 -7.94 8.93
N VAL A 20 8.49 -8.31 7.70
CA VAL A 20 7.72 -7.50 6.75
C VAL A 20 6.24 -7.59 7.09
N ALA A 21 5.65 -6.46 7.51
CA ALA A 21 4.20 -6.35 7.66
C ALA A 21 3.54 -6.27 6.29
N ALA A 22 4.01 -5.38 5.43
CA ALA A 22 3.60 -5.29 4.04
C ALA A 22 4.62 -4.47 3.21
N PRO A 23 4.84 -4.79 1.93
CA PRO A 23 5.41 -3.85 0.99
C PRO A 23 4.36 -2.80 0.62
N ILE A 24 4.82 -1.56 0.40
CA ILE A 24 3.97 -0.49 -0.12
C ILE A 24 3.74 -0.75 -1.60
N ASP A 25 2.51 -0.55 -2.03
CA ASP A 25 2.08 -0.70 -3.43
C ASP A 25 2.94 0.14 -4.39
N ASP A 26 3.34 -0.45 -5.52
CA ASP A 26 4.21 0.15 -6.55
C ASP A 26 5.60 0.61 -6.06
N SER A 27 6.03 0.11 -4.92
CA SER A 27 7.35 0.38 -4.36
C SER A 27 8.44 -0.54 -4.96
N PRO A 28 9.73 -0.18 -4.79
CA PRO A 28 10.83 -1.09 -5.12
C PRO A 28 10.70 -2.46 -4.44
N ALA A 29 10.25 -2.50 -3.20
CA ALA A 29 10.07 -3.74 -2.45
C ALA A 29 9.02 -4.66 -3.08
N GLU A 30 7.84 -4.13 -3.43
CA GLU A 30 6.81 -4.94 -4.08
C GLU A 30 7.28 -5.45 -5.44
N ARG A 31 7.89 -4.60 -6.26
CA ARG A 31 8.43 -5.01 -7.57
C ARG A 31 9.59 -6.00 -7.45
N GLY A 32 10.36 -5.92 -6.37
CA GLY A 32 11.45 -6.84 -6.06
C GLY A 32 11.00 -8.19 -5.49
N GLY A 33 9.70 -8.39 -5.26
CA GLY A 33 9.16 -9.65 -4.79
C GLY A 33 9.10 -9.81 -3.27
N ILE A 34 9.28 -8.74 -2.51
CA ILE A 34 9.05 -8.74 -1.05
C ILE A 34 7.56 -8.95 -0.78
N LYS A 35 7.25 -9.81 0.18
CA LYS A 35 5.88 -10.20 0.54
C LYS A 35 5.59 -9.99 2.03
N PRO A 36 4.33 -9.80 2.42
CA PRO A 36 3.95 -9.85 3.82
C PRO A 36 4.38 -11.18 4.46
N GLY A 37 4.88 -11.13 5.69
CA GLY A 37 5.38 -12.30 6.41
C GLY A 37 6.84 -12.66 6.15
N ASP A 38 7.49 -12.05 5.15
CA ASP A 38 8.92 -12.22 4.91
C ASP A 38 9.73 -11.71 6.11
N THR A 39 10.93 -12.28 6.28
CA THR A 39 11.89 -11.84 7.30
C THR A 39 13.15 -11.32 6.62
N ILE A 40 13.54 -10.09 6.94
CA ILE A 40 14.81 -9.52 6.48
C ILE A 40 15.88 -9.91 7.49
N VAL A 41 16.85 -10.69 7.04
CA VAL A 41 17.91 -11.24 7.89
C VAL A 41 19.28 -10.59 7.67
N ARG A 42 19.47 -9.90 6.55
CA ARG A 42 20.70 -9.16 6.23
C ARG A 42 20.40 -7.88 5.47
N ILE A 43 21.22 -6.86 5.67
CA ILE A 43 21.24 -5.62 4.88
C ILE A 43 22.68 -5.36 4.46
N ASP A 44 22.94 -5.29 3.13
CA ASP A 44 24.27 -5.11 2.56
C ASP A 44 25.31 -6.09 3.13
N GLY A 45 24.93 -7.36 3.28
CA GLY A 45 25.75 -8.42 3.82
C GLY A 45 25.89 -8.46 5.35
N LYS A 46 25.38 -7.45 6.06
CA LYS A 46 25.42 -7.41 7.53
C LYS A 46 24.20 -8.14 8.12
N PRO A 47 24.41 -9.14 8.99
CA PRO A 47 23.33 -9.81 9.66
C PRO A 47 22.53 -8.88 10.57
N ILE A 48 21.22 -9.08 10.63
CA ILE A 48 20.35 -8.41 11.59
C ILE A 48 20.26 -9.27 12.84
N THR A 49 20.47 -8.63 13.98
CA THR A 49 20.42 -9.23 15.32
C THR A 49 19.48 -8.43 16.21
N SER A 50 19.18 -8.97 17.40
CA SER A 50 18.37 -8.24 18.38
C SER A 50 18.99 -6.90 18.82
N GLU A 51 20.34 -6.79 18.77
CA GLU A 51 21.06 -5.60 19.16
C GLU A 51 20.99 -4.48 18.12
N ASN A 52 20.95 -4.83 16.81
CA ASN A 52 21.01 -3.86 15.73
C ASN A 52 19.71 -3.72 14.92
N ALA A 53 18.63 -4.42 15.29
CA ALA A 53 17.40 -4.44 14.51
C ALA A 53 16.78 -3.04 14.29
N ASN A 54 16.84 -2.17 15.29
CA ASN A 54 16.35 -0.80 15.17
C ASN A 54 17.19 0.04 14.20
N GLU A 55 18.51 -0.09 14.27
CA GLU A 55 19.43 0.57 13.34
C GLU A 55 19.24 0.02 11.92
N ALA A 56 19.12 -1.29 11.77
CA ALA A 56 18.84 -1.96 10.51
C ALA A 56 17.54 -1.47 9.87
N SER A 57 16.49 -1.29 10.66
CA SER A 57 15.24 -0.69 10.17
C SER A 57 15.44 0.71 9.56
N ASN A 58 16.28 1.53 10.20
CA ASN A 58 16.61 2.86 9.67
C ASN A 58 17.44 2.80 8.38
N MET A 59 18.25 1.76 8.19
CA MET A 59 19.03 1.57 6.97
C MET A 59 18.18 1.24 5.73
N LEU A 60 16.93 0.85 5.90
CA LEU A 60 15.99 0.66 4.77
C LEU A 60 15.67 1.98 4.09
N ARG A 61 15.76 3.09 4.81
CA ARG A 61 15.62 4.45 4.29
C ARG A 61 16.97 4.94 3.77
N GLY A 62 16.94 5.96 2.93
CA GLY A 62 18.17 6.56 2.43
C GLY A 62 17.91 7.41 1.18
N LYS A 63 18.99 7.96 0.63
CA LYS A 63 18.91 8.83 -0.54
C LYS A 63 18.34 8.09 -1.76
N ALA A 64 17.41 8.71 -2.45
CA ALA A 64 16.87 8.17 -3.71
C ALA A 64 17.99 7.92 -4.72
N GLY A 65 17.88 6.79 -5.44
CA GLY A 65 18.89 6.34 -6.40
C GLY A 65 20.00 5.47 -5.81
N THR A 66 20.08 5.35 -4.47
CA THR A 66 21.06 4.44 -3.84
C THR A 66 20.52 3.01 -3.77
N GLU A 67 21.42 2.06 -3.97
CA GLU A 67 21.09 0.63 -3.93
C GLU A 67 21.31 0.05 -2.53
N VAL A 68 20.56 -0.99 -2.23
CA VAL A 68 20.72 -1.83 -1.05
C VAL A 68 20.38 -3.27 -1.39
N THR A 69 21.14 -4.19 -0.83
CA THR A 69 20.91 -5.64 -0.99
C THR A 69 20.35 -6.19 0.31
N LEU A 70 19.17 -6.81 0.23
CA LEU A 70 18.50 -7.44 1.37
C LEU A 70 18.63 -8.96 1.28
N GLY A 71 19.01 -9.59 2.37
CA GLY A 71 18.85 -11.03 2.55
C GLY A 71 17.46 -11.28 3.14
N VAL A 72 16.59 -11.96 2.39
CA VAL A 72 15.18 -12.14 2.73
C VAL A 72 14.85 -13.63 2.80
N VAL A 73 14.24 -14.04 3.89
CA VAL A 73 13.65 -15.37 4.03
C VAL A 73 12.15 -15.23 3.80
N HIS A 74 11.65 -15.80 2.71
CA HIS A 74 10.22 -15.85 2.44
C HIS A 74 9.50 -16.76 3.44
N GLU A 75 8.27 -16.47 3.75
CA GLU A 75 7.46 -17.29 4.65
C GLU A 75 7.40 -18.74 4.13
N GLY A 76 7.75 -19.68 5.02
CA GLY A 76 7.84 -21.12 4.67
C GLY A 76 9.11 -21.55 3.94
N ALA A 77 10.03 -20.63 3.61
CA ALA A 77 11.32 -20.96 3.03
C ALA A 77 12.37 -21.26 4.12
N SER A 78 13.35 -22.10 3.78
CA SER A 78 14.43 -22.50 4.70
C SER A 78 15.74 -21.74 4.47
N ALA A 79 15.85 -20.99 3.37
CA ALA A 79 17.06 -20.27 3.01
C ALA A 79 16.76 -18.84 2.55
N PRO A 80 17.63 -17.87 2.86
CA PRO A 80 17.48 -16.51 2.39
C PRO A 80 17.81 -16.39 0.90
N VAL A 81 17.13 -15.45 0.24
CA VAL A 81 17.45 -14.97 -1.09
C VAL A 81 17.97 -13.55 -1.02
N GLU A 82 18.91 -13.20 -1.89
CA GLU A 82 19.44 -11.84 -1.98
C GLU A 82 18.59 -11.05 -2.98
N ILE A 83 18.03 -9.92 -2.53
CA ILE A 83 17.21 -9.03 -3.34
C ILE A 83 17.86 -7.65 -3.36
N LYS A 84 18.27 -7.21 -4.54
CA LYS A 84 18.85 -5.88 -4.76
C LYS A 84 17.75 -4.90 -5.12
N LEU A 85 17.64 -3.82 -4.36
CA LEU A 85 16.62 -2.79 -4.52
C LEU A 85 17.25 -1.41 -4.62
N THR A 86 16.62 -0.52 -5.35
CA THR A 86 17.02 0.89 -5.45
C THR A 86 16.03 1.77 -4.70
N ARG A 87 16.52 2.58 -3.77
CA ARG A 87 15.69 3.52 -3.03
C ARG A 87 15.11 4.58 -3.97
N GLN A 88 13.87 4.92 -3.73
CA GLN A 88 13.16 5.97 -4.48
C GLN A 88 12.21 6.74 -3.57
N PRO A 89 11.70 7.91 -4.01
CA PRO A 89 10.61 8.57 -3.31
C PRO A 89 9.41 7.63 -3.23
N ILE A 90 8.98 7.31 -2.03
CA ILE A 90 7.83 6.43 -1.80
C ILE A 90 6.57 7.30 -1.75
N ARG A 91 5.66 7.05 -2.67
CA ARG A 91 4.32 7.61 -2.66
C ARG A 91 3.36 6.47 -2.32
N VAL A 92 2.66 6.60 -1.23
CA VAL A 92 1.55 5.71 -0.92
C VAL A 92 0.42 6.11 -1.88
N ALA A 93 0.22 5.33 -2.95
CA ALA A 93 -0.95 5.50 -3.79
C ALA A 93 -2.18 5.17 -2.94
N SER A 94 -3.08 6.16 -2.74
CA SER A 94 -4.28 5.95 -1.96
C SER A 94 -5.25 4.98 -2.63
N VAL A 95 -5.21 4.89 -3.95
CA VAL A 95 -6.15 4.10 -4.77
C VAL A 95 -5.43 3.24 -5.79
N ARG A 96 -5.81 1.96 -5.88
CA ARG A 96 -5.47 1.05 -6.98
C ARG A 96 -6.73 0.45 -7.58
N ALA A 97 -6.77 0.32 -8.90
CA ALA A 97 -7.89 -0.32 -9.59
C ALA A 97 -7.37 -1.19 -10.73
N ARG A 98 -7.96 -2.38 -10.90
CA ARG A 98 -7.67 -3.30 -12.00
C ARG A 98 -8.86 -4.18 -12.31
N TRP A 99 -8.92 -4.71 -13.52
CA TRP A 99 -9.85 -5.77 -13.84
C TRP A 99 -9.48 -7.06 -13.11
N ILE A 100 -10.45 -7.75 -12.52
CA ILE A 100 -10.32 -9.12 -12.02
C ILE A 100 -10.62 -10.10 -13.15
N GLU A 101 -11.76 -9.89 -13.78
CA GLU A 101 -12.27 -10.62 -14.91
C GLU A 101 -13.21 -9.69 -15.72
N PRO A 102 -13.69 -10.09 -16.91
CA PRO A 102 -14.59 -9.26 -17.70
C PRO A 102 -15.82 -8.78 -16.93
N GLY A 103 -15.97 -7.47 -16.83
CA GLY A 103 -17.07 -6.80 -16.12
C GLY A 103 -16.85 -6.61 -14.62
N TYR A 104 -15.79 -7.12 -14.02
CA TYR A 104 -15.54 -7.01 -12.58
C TYR A 104 -14.21 -6.33 -12.28
N VAL A 105 -14.26 -5.31 -11.42
CA VAL A 105 -13.12 -4.48 -11.02
C VAL A 105 -12.76 -4.74 -9.56
N TYR A 106 -11.47 -4.85 -9.29
CA TYR A 106 -10.90 -4.74 -7.96
C TYR A 106 -10.48 -3.29 -7.73
N LEU A 107 -10.97 -2.69 -6.65
CA LEU A 107 -10.64 -1.35 -6.20
C LEU A 107 -10.10 -1.42 -4.78
N ARG A 108 -8.84 -1.04 -4.58
CA ARG A 108 -8.23 -0.93 -3.26
C ARG A 108 -8.06 0.53 -2.87
N ILE A 109 -8.50 0.87 -1.67
CA ILE A 109 -8.23 2.15 -1.03
C ILE A 109 -7.36 1.88 0.20
N ALA A 110 -6.09 2.26 0.12
CA ALA A 110 -5.13 2.03 1.17
C ALA A 110 -5.27 3.03 2.34
N GLN A 111 -5.69 4.25 2.04
CA GLN A 111 -5.91 5.31 3.02
C GLN A 111 -6.79 6.40 2.40
N PHE A 112 -7.58 7.10 3.22
CA PHE A 112 -8.38 8.25 2.77
C PHE A 112 -7.56 9.55 2.88
N GLN A 113 -6.98 9.97 1.76
CA GLN A 113 -6.24 11.22 1.59
C GLN A 113 -7.12 12.27 0.89
N GLU A 114 -6.65 13.52 0.81
CA GLU A 114 -7.40 14.66 0.28
C GLU A 114 -8.00 14.42 -1.13
N ASP A 115 -7.29 13.74 -2.02
CA ASP A 115 -7.72 13.49 -3.39
C ASP A 115 -8.19 12.04 -3.65
N THR A 116 -8.46 11.27 -2.61
CA THR A 116 -8.83 9.85 -2.77
C THR A 116 -10.10 9.67 -3.60
N GLY A 117 -11.13 10.50 -3.39
CA GLY A 117 -12.35 10.47 -4.21
C GLY A 117 -12.08 10.74 -5.70
N GLY A 118 -11.30 11.79 -5.98
CA GLY A 118 -10.86 12.09 -7.34
C GLY A 118 -10.03 10.98 -7.97
N GLU A 119 -9.13 10.34 -7.22
CA GLU A 119 -8.35 9.19 -7.70
C GLU A 119 -9.21 7.99 -8.04
N VAL A 120 -10.22 7.66 -7.23
CA VAL A 120 -11.18 6.58 -7.51
C VAL A 120 -11.85 6.80 -8.85
N LYS A 121 -12.41 8.00 -9.06
CA LYS A 121 -13.08 8.37 -10.32
C LYS A 121 -12.14 8.25 -11.52
N ARG A 122 -10.93 8.81 -11.42
CA ARG A 122 -9.92 8.74 -12.51
C ARG A 122 -9.49 7.32 -12.82
N LYS A 123 -9.26 6.48 -11.81
CA LYS A 123 -8.84 5.09 -11.99
C LYS A 123 -9.93 4.25 -12.66
N LEU A 124 -11.18 4.40 -12.22
CA LEU A 124 -12.32 3.69 -12.82
C LEU A 124 -12.60 4.17 -14.26
N ALA A 125 -12.52 5.48 -14.51
CA ALA A 125 -12.64 6.03 -15.87
C ALA A 125 -11.55 5.48 -16.80
N LYS A 126 -10.30 5.45 -16.34
CA LYS A 126 -9.17 4.91 -17.10
C LYS A 126 -9.33 3.42 -17.44
N LEU A 127 -9.91 2.63 -16.55
CA LEU A 127 -10.22 1.23 -16.82
C LEU A 127 -11.29 1.10 -17.89
N ARG A 128 -12.35 1.92 -17.84
CA ARG A 128 -13.40 1.95 -18.88
C ARG A 128 -12.85 2.37 -20.23
N ASP A 129 -12.04 3.44 -20.28
CA ASP A 129 -11.51 4.00 -21.52
C ASP A 129 -10.51 3.06 -22.22
N LYS A 130 -9.69 2.35 -21.44
CA LYS A 130 -8.75 1.36 -21.97
C LYS A 130 -9.41 0.07 -22.39
N GLY A 131 -10.66 -0.14 -22.01
CA GLY A 131 -11.36 -1.41 -22.19
C GLY A 131 -10.77 -2.51 -21.31
N GLN A 132 -11.47 -3.62 -21.29
CA GLN A 132 -11.02 -4.84 -20.63
C GLN A 132 -10.39 -5.80 -21.64
N PRO A 133 -9.54 -6.73 -21.20
CA PRO A 133 -9.08 -7.80 -22.07
C PRO A 133 -10.30 -8.61 -22.58
N GLY A 134 -10.56 -8.55 -23.88
CA GLY A 134 -11.64 -9.31 -24.52
C GLY A 134 -12.96 -8.61 -24.72
N GLY A 135 -13.11 -7.30 -24.47
CA GLY A 135 -14.37 -6.61 -24.75
C GLY A 135 -14.52 -5.19 -24.18
N THR A 136 -15.61 -4.54 -24.54
CA THR A 136 -16.00 -3.18 -24.13
C THR A 136 -17.16 -3.18 -23.12
N ASP A 137 -17.35 -4.28 -22.39
CA ASP A 137 -18.47 -4.41 -21.47
C ASP A 137 -18.38 -3.41 -20.30
N PRO A 138 -19.50 -2.89 -19.81
CA PRO A 138 -19.53 -2.02 -18.66
C PRO A 138 -19.05 -2.73 -17.39
N ILE A 139 -18.64 -1.95 -16.39
CA ILE A 139 -18.40 -2.49 -15.05
C ILE A 139 -19.72 -2.97 -14.48
N ARG A 140 -19.82 -4.28 -14.21
CA ARG A 140 -21.00 -4.94 -13.66
C ARG A 140 -20.90 -5.18 -12.16
N GLY A 141 -19.68 -5.21 -11.66
CA GLY A 141 -19.42 -5.39 -10.23
C GLY A 141 -18.08 -4.89 -9.82
N LEU A 142 -17.94 -4.64 -8.52
CA LEU A 142 -16.73 -4.09 -7.93
C LEU A 142 -16.47 -4.78 -6.59
N VAL A 143 -15.21 -5.18 -6.40
CA VAL A 143 -14.69 -5.62 -5.10
C VAL A 143 -13.93 -4.46 -4.49
N LEU A 144 -14.47 -3.88 -3.42
CA LEU A 144 -13.80 -2.83 -2.64
C LEU A 144 -12.94 -3.45 -1.55
N ASP A 145 -11.63 -3.25 -1.63
CA ASP A 145 -10.66 -3.72 -0.63
C ASP A 145 -10.20 -2.56 0.26
N LEU A 146 -10.60 -2.62 1.53
CA LEU A 146 -10.22 -1.70 2.60
C LEU A 146 -9.34 -2.37 3.67
N ARG A 147 -8.80 -3.55 3.40
CA ARG A 147 -7.95 -4.26 4.37
C ARG A 147 -6.71 -3.43 4.68
N SER A 148 -6.37 -3.36 5.97
CA SER A 148 -5.24 -2.56 6.48
C SER A 148 -5.34 -1.06 6.16
N ASN A 149 -6.56 -0.55 5.91
CA ASN A 149 -6.79 0.88 5.76
C ASN A 149 -6.96 1.49 7.17
N PRO A 150 -6.09 2.41 7.61
CA PRO A 150 -6.17 3.03 8.92
C PRO A 150 -7.24 4.14 9.00
N GLY A 151 -8.00 4.38 7.94
CA GLY A 151 -8.91 5.50 7.81
C GLY A 151 -8.29 6.69 7.10
N GLY A 152 -8.51 7.90 7.62
CA GLY A 152 -8.00 9.15 7.05
C GLY A 152 -9.03 10.27 7.10
N LEU A 153 -9.11 11.07 6.04
CA LEU A 153 -10.02 12.20 5.97
C LEU A 153 -11.47 11.73 5.80
N LEU A 154 -12.33 12.16 6.73
CA LEU A 154 -13.75 11.84 6.70
C LEU A 154 -14.43 12.37 5.43
N THR A 155 -14.05 13.57 4.98
CA THR A 155 -14.56 14.15 3.73
C THR A 155 -14.30 13.25 2.53
N SER A 156 -13.10 12.73 2.40
CA SER A 156 -12.74 11.82 1.30
C SER A 156 -13.49 10.48 1.39
N ALA A 157 -13.74 9.97 2.60
CA ALA A 157 -14.55 8.77 2.77
C ALA A 157 -16.01 9.01 2.37
N VAL A 158 -16.55 10.20 2.68
CA VAL A 158 -17.89 10.61 2.25
C VAL A 158 -17.97 10.72 0.73
N GLU A 159 -17.00 11.39 0.08
CA GLU A 159 -16.94 11.51 -1.38
C GLU A 159 -16.92 10.15 -2.07
N VAL A 160 -16.07 9.24 -1.61
CA VAL A 160 -16.02 7.87 -2.16
C VAL A 160 -17.34 7.12 -1.95
N SER A 161 -17.95 7.26 -0.77
CA SER A 161 -19.25 6.62 -0.50
C SER A 161 -20.36 7.16 -1.38
N ASP A 162 -20.38 8.48 -1.61
CA ASP A 162 -21.34 9.16 -2.46
C ASP A 162 -21.29 8.67 -3.92
N ASP A 163 -20.10 8.30 -4.40
CA ASP A 163 -19.91 7.74 -5.74
C ASP A 163 -20.66 6.40 -5.97
N PHE A 164 -21.06 5.72 -4.90
CA PHE A 164 -21.77 4.43 -4.95
C PHE A 164 -23.21 4.50 -4.45
N LEU A 165 -23.69 5.68 -4.08
CA LEU A 165 -25.04 5.88 -3.53
C LEU A 165 -25.82 6.88 -4.36
N ASP A 166 -27.08 6.57 -4.63
CA ASP A 166 -27.98 7.47 -5.35
C ASP A 166 -28.55 8.56 -4.44
N SER A 167 -28.72 8.27 -3.15
CA SER A 167 -29.26 9.20 -2.16
C SER A 167 -29.04 8.68 -0.73
N GLY A 168 -29.22 9.55 0.24
CA GLY A 168 -29.21 9.21 1.67
C GLY A 168 -28.12 9.89 2.47
N LEU A 169 -28.27 9.81 3.78
CA LEU A 169 -27.31 10.33 4.74
C LEU A 169 -26.17 9.32 4.93
N ILE A 170 -24.92 9.74 4.64
CA ILE A 170 -23.74 8.86 4.73
C ILE A 170 -23.23 8.80 6.17
N VAL A 171 -23.07 9.97 6.83
CA VAL A 171 -22.54 10.05 8.18
C VAL A 171 -23.03 11.32 8.89
N THR A 172 -23.18 11.23 10.21
CA THR A 172 -23.36 12.39 11.10
C THR A 172 -22.28 12.40 12.17
N THR A 173 -21.83 13.60 12.54
CA THR A 173 -20.95 13.79 13.68
C THR A 173 -21.73 14.47 14.83
N LYS A 174 -21.61 13.91 16.04
CA LYS A 174 -22.25 14.47 17.22
C LYS A 174 -21.20 14.73 18.30
N GLY A 175 -21.01 16.00 18.64
CA GLY A 175 -20.11 16.40 19.72
C GLY A 175 -20.76 16.25 21.11
N ARG A 176 -19.94 16.13 22.17
CA ARG A 176 -20.40 16.14 23.57
C ARG A 176 -20.78 17.55 24.06
N LEU A 177 -20.19 18.58 23.48
CA LEU A 177 -20.46 19.96 23.88
C LEU A 177 -21.56 20.53 23.00
N LYS A 178 -22.67 20.91 23.61
CA LYS A 178 -23.61 21.86 22.98
C LYS A 178 -22.89 23.17 22.85
N GLN A 179 -22.68 23.64 21.64
CA GLN A 179 -22.31 25.06 21.43
C GLN A 179 -23.47 25.88 21.99
N SER A 180 -23.19 26.64 23.05
CA SER A 180 -24.07 27.67 23.59
C SER A 180 -24.13 28.86 22.68
#